data_1622081b64305274f7921fcde511618a
#
_entry.id   1622081b64305274f7921fcde511618a
#
_cell.length_a   1.000
_cell.length_b   1.000
_cell.length_c   1.000
_cell.angle_alpha   90.00
_cell.angle_beta   90.00
_cell.angle_gamma   90.00
#
_symmetry.space_group_name_H-M   'P 1'
#
loop_
_entity.id
_entity.type
_entity.pdbx_description
1 polymer ?
#
loop_
_entity_poly.entity_id
_entity_poly.type
_entity_poly.pdbx_seq_one_letter_code
_entity_poly.pdbx_strand_id
1 'polypeptide(L)'
;MIGNKTKGFTLIEILIAMSLLAVIITGAVNLFTSVIKEQRKVLALQTISSNASYTLEYISRVLRMAKKDMNGDCISKYNNFENPDAEESKIIFLDYHEKCHEFIWDNNQIKERKSFDKTAGNLGEAVPLTPDNLEISNLKLREQIKMMKFSQESQWLLP
;
A
#
# COMPACT_ATOMS: atom_id res chain seq x y z
N MET A 1 -66.10 -44.12 -1.04
CA MET A 1 -65.59 -42.77 -1.10
C MET A 1 -65.04 -42.39 0.27
N ILE A 2 -63.70 -42.38 0.46
CA ILE A 2 -63.07 -42.03 1.75
C ILE A 2 -62.91 -40.55 1.70
N GLY A 3 -63.74 -39.80 2.44
CA GLY A 3 -63.62 -38.34 2.56
C GLY A 3 -62.35 -37.96 3.33
N ASN A 4 -61.39 -37.41 2.64
CA ASN A 4 -60.15 -36.88 3.22
C ASN A 4 -60.49 -35.61 4.03
N LYS A 5 -60.59 -35.74 5.36
CA LYS A 5 -60.77 -34.57 6.24
C LYS A 5 -59.51 -33.73 6.24
N THR A 6 -59.49 -32.69 5.47
CA THR A 6 -58.41 -31.63 5.54
C THR A 6 -58.57 -30.91 6.88
N LYS A 7 -57.59 -31.12 7.78
CA LYS A 7 -57.55 -30.40 9.05
C LYS A 7 -57.03 -28.98 8.70
N GLY A 8 -57.85 -27.98 8.99
CA GLY A 8 -57.41 -26.56 8.87
C GLY A 8 -56.48 -26.19 10.02
N PHE A 9 -55.54 -25.30 9.76
CA PHE A 9 -54.64 -24.72 10.78
C PHE A 9 -55.44 -23.85 11.78
N THR A 10 -55.09 -23.95 13.05
CA THR A 10 -55.66 -23.09 14.07
C THR A 10 -54.99 -21.73 14.05
N LEU A 11 -55.73 -20.68 14.41
CA LEU A 11 -55.20 -19.30 14.47
C LEU A 11 -53.97 -19.19 15.41
N ILE A 12 -53.97 -19.93 16.51
CA ILE A 12 -52.87 -19.97 17.48
C ILE A 12 -51.62 -20.60 16.89
N GLU A 13 -51.76 -21.63 16.05
CA GLU A 13 -50.63 -22.31 15.41
C GLU A 13 -49.90 -21.40 14.43
N ILE A 14 -50.65 -20.61 13.65
CA ILE A 14 -50.05 -19.59 12.74
C ILE A 14 -49.36 -18.50 13.55
N LEU A 15 -49.93 -18.07 14.68
CA LEU A 15 -49.35 -17.03 15.51
C LEU A 15 -48.00 -17.46 16.14
N ILE A 16 -47.94 -18.71 16.61
CA ILE A 16 -46.70 -19.30 17.13
C ILE A 16 -45.65 -19.44 16.01
N ALA A 17 -46.05 -19.93 14.84
CA ALA A 17 -45.14 -20.08 13.70
C ALA A 17 -44.54 -18.76 13.26
N MET A 18 -45.34 -17.69 13.17
CA MET A 18 -44.89 -16.35 12.82
C MET A 18 -43.93 -15.75 13.86
N SER A 19 -44.20 -15.97 15.15
CA SER A 19 -43.31 -15.48 16.22
C SER A 19 -41.97 -16.19 16.20
N LEU A 20 -41.91 -17.49 16.01
CA LEU A 20 -40.67 -18.25 15.87
C LEU A 20 -39.88 -17.81 14.63
N LEU A 21 -40.56 -17.62 13.50
CA LEU A 21 -39.95 -17.14 12.26
C LEU A 21 -39.30 -15.75 12.46
N ALA A 22 -39.99 -14.83 13.15
CA ALA A 22 -39.44 -13.49 13.43
C ALA A 22 -38.15 -13.53 14.26
N VAL A 23 -38.08 -14.42 15.26
CA VAL A 23 -36.84 -14.60 16.07
C VAL A 23 -35.69 -15.12 15.22
N ILE A 24 -35.96 -16.13 14.37
CA ILE A 24 -34.92 -16.70 13.48
C ILE A 24 -34.39 -15.64 12.48
N ILE A 25 -35.31 -14.89 11.85
CA ILE A 25 -34.93 -13.83 10.89
C ILE A 25 -34.06 -12.76 11.59
N THR A 26 -34.44 -12.31 12.79
CA THR A 26 -33.69 -11.30 13.52
C THR A 26 -32.25 -11.77 13.83
N GLY A 27 -32.12 -13.03 14.26
CA GLY A 27 -30.80 -13.64 14.49
C GLY A 27 -29.96 -13.72 13.21
N ALA A 28 -30.54 -14.17 12.11
CA ALA A 28 -29.85 -14.28 10.83
C ALA A 28 -29.36 -12.91 10.29
N VAL A 29 -30.17 -11.86 10.39
CA VAL A 29 -29.81 -10.49 9.96
C VAL A 29 -28.62 -9.95 10.77
N ASN A 30 -28.60 -10.18 12.07
CA ASN A 30 -27.48 -9.74 12.94
C ASN A 30 -26.16 -10.45 12.55
N LEU A 31 -26.19 -11.74 12.29
CA LEU A 31 -25.01 -12.48 11.82
C LEU A 31 -24.54 -11.97 10.46
N PHE A 32 -25.44 -11.75 9.53
CA PHE A 32 -25.12 -11.28 8.18
C PHE A 32 -24.48 -9.88 8.19
N THR A 33 -25.03 -8.96 8.99
CA THR A 33 -24.43 -7.61 9.13
C THR A 33 -23.05 -7.64 9.75
N SER A 34 -22.79 -8.52 10.69
CA SER A 34 -21.47 -8.74 11.29
C SER A 34 -20.45 -9.22 10.25
N VAL A 35 -20.82 -10.22 9.45
CA VAL A 35 -19.95 -10.76 8.40
C VAL A 35 -19.60 -9.69 7.35
N ILE A 36 -20.57 -8.86 6.93
CA ILE A 36 -20.31 -7.79 5.96
C ILE A 36 -19.31 -6.75 6.52
N LYS A 37 -19.44 -6.38 7.79
CA LYS A 37 -18.48 -5.45 8.44
C LYS A 37 -17.06 -6.00 8.44
N GLU A 38 -16.89 -7.27 8.79
CA GLU A 38 -15.57 -7.91 8.77
C GLU A 38 -15.00 -8.05 7.35
N GLN A 39 -15.83 -8.38 6.36
CA GLN A 39 -15.39 -8.43 4.96
C GLN A 39 -14.87 -7.08 4.46
N ARG A 40 -15.55 -5.98 4.79
CA ARG A 40 -15.08 -4.62 4.43
C ARG A 40 -13.72 -4.30 5.04
N LYS A 41 -13.49 -4.70 6.29
CA LYS A 41 -12.20 -4.52 6.97
C LYS A 41 -11.09 -5.33 6.29
N VAL A 42 -11.36 -6.58 5.96
CA VAL A 42 -10.39 -7.44 5.25
C VAL A 42 -10.04 -6.86 3.88
N LEU A 43 -11.03 -6.40 3.10
CA LEU A 43 -10.80 -5.77 1.81
C LEU A 43 -9.97 -4.49 1.93
N ALA A 44 -10.22 -3.66 2.94
CA ALA A 44 -9.41 -2.47 3.21
C ALA A 44 -7.94 -2.83 3.51
N LEU A 45 -7.71 -3.84 4.35
CA LEU A 45 -6.36 -4.33 4.66
C LEU A 45 -5.65 -4.90 3.43
N GLN A 46 -6.36 -5.66 2.58
CA GLN A 46 -5.80 -6.17 1.33
C GLN A 46 -5.39 -5.03 0.38
N THR A 47 -6.22 -4.02 0.24
CA THR A 47 -5.91 -2.84 -0.58
C THR A 47 -4.68 -2.11 -0.06
N ILE A 48 -4.58 -1.87 1.25
CA ILE A 48 -3.42 -1.24 1.88
C ILE A 48 -2.15 -2.08 1.63
N SER A 49 -2.22 -3.39 1.91
CA SER A 49 -1.08 -4.30 1.72
C SER A 49 -0.63 -4.36 0.26
N SER A 50 -1.55 -4.41 -0.69
CA SER A 50 -1.25 -4.42 -2.12
C SER A 50 -0.58 -3.13 -2.57
N ASN A 51 -1.12 -1.97 -2.19
CA ASN A 51 -0.54 -0.67 -2.53
C ASN A 51 0.84 -0.47 -1.92
N ALA A 52 1.01 -0.85 -0.65
CA ALA A 52 2.30 -0.78 0.03
C ALA A 52 3.36 -1.68 -0.65
N SER A 53 2.99 -2.92 -0.95
CA SER A 53 3.89 -3.87 -1.64
C SER A 53 4.30 -3.37 -3.02
N TYR A 54 3.35 -2.87 -3.80
CA TYR A 54 3.62 -2.30 -5.12
C TYR A 54 4.58 -1.09 -5.03
N THR A 55 4.29 -0.16 -4.13
CA THR A 55 5.11 1.05 -3.95
C THR A 55 6.53 0.69 -3.51
N LEU A 56 6.68 -0.22 -2.54
CA LEU A 56 7.99 -0.67 -2.06
C LEU A 56 8.77 -1.42 -3.15
N GLU A 57 8.11 -2.29 -3.92
CA GLU A 57 8.74 -3.00 -5.03
C GLU A 57 9.21 -2.01 -6.11
N TYR A 58 8.37 -1.04 -6.48
CA TYR A 58 8.72 0.01 -7.43
C TYR A 58 9.95 0.80 -6.97
N ILE A 59 9.92 1.35 -5.75
CA ILE A 59 11.03 2.10 -5.16
C ILE A 59 12.31 1.25 -5.14
N SER A 60 12.23 0.01 -4.66
CA SER A 60 13.36 -0.91 -4.58
C SER A 60 13.95 -1.21 -5.95
N ARG A 61 13.11 -1.39 -6.96
CA ARG A 61 13.55 -1.63 -8.35
C ARG A 61 14.29 -0.43 -8.92
N VAL A 62 13.71 0.76 -8.77
CA VAL A 62 14.30 2.00 -9.30
C VAL A 62 15.62 2.32 -8.59
N LEU A 63 15.68 2.17 -7.26
CA LEU A 63 16.91 2.38 -6.49
C LEU A 63 18.02 1.38 -6.86
N ARG A 64 17.72 0.13 -7.17
CA ARG A 64 18.73 -0.85 -7.62
C ARG A 64 19.35 -0.50 -8.96
N MET A 65 18.62 0.23 -9.80
CA MET A 65 19.11 0.70 -11.10
C MET A 65 19.82 2.05 -11.03
N ALA A 66 19.98 2.63 -9.84
CA ALA A 66 20.66 3.89 -9.65
C ALA A 66 22.12 3.80 -10.04
N LYS A 67 22.58 4.75 -10.85
CA LYS A 67 23.96 4.88 -11.29
C LYS A 67 24.76 5.75 -10.31
N LYS A 68 26.06 5.52 -10.34
CA LYS A 68 27.03 6.39 -9.68
C LYS A 68 27.14 7.70 -10.46
N ASP A 69 26.97 8.83 -9.79
CA ASP A 69 27.19 10.13 -10.40
C ASP A 69 28.70 10.43 -10.47
N MET A 70 29.23 10.41 -11.68
CA MET A 70 30.67 10.63 -11.93
C MET A 70 31.04 12.12 -11.98
N ASN A 71 30.06 12.97 -12.32
CA ASN A 71 30.28 14.39 -12.52
C ASN A 71 29.87 15.22 -11.30
N GLY A 72 28.87 14.74 -10.53
CA GLY A 72 28.28 15.52 -9.45
C GLY A 72 27.14 16.44 -9.92
N ASP A 73 26.50 16.11 -11.02
CA ASP A 73 25.43 16.93 -11.62
C ASP A 73 24.11 16.79 -10.83
N CYS A 74 23.83 15.60 -10.30
CA CYS A 74 22.61 15.26 -9.58
C CYS A 74 22.82 15.16 -8.07
N ILE A 75 23.85 14.41 -7.69
CA ILE A 75 24.23 14.13 -6.30
C ILE A 75 25.74 14.30 -6.14
N SER A 76 26.25 14.22 -4.92
CA SER A 76 27.66 14.31 -4.64
C SER A 76 28.48 13.29 -5.47
N LYS A 77 29.57 13.73 -6.03
CA LYS A 77 30.43 12.96 -6.93
C LYS A 77 30.82 11.60 -6.33
N TYR A 78 30.72 10.54 -7.14
CA TYR A 78 30.99 9.15 -6.80
C TYR A 78 30.00 8.49 -5.86
N ASN A 79 28.87 9.14 -5.54
CA ASN A 79 27.78 8.53 -4.81
C ASN A 79 26.74 7.91 -5.75
N ASN A 80 25.99 6.93 -5.25
CA ASN A 80 24.83 6.36 -5.92
C ASN A 80 23.53 7.00 -5.42
N PHE A 81 23.53 7.45 -4.15
CA PHE A 81 22.39 8.04 -3.47
C PHE A 81 22.86 9.16 -2.56
N GLU A 82 22.02 10.15 -2.39
CA GLU A 82 22.21 11.21 -1.42
C GLU A 82 20.93 11.47 -0.65
N ASN A 83 21.06 11.70 0.65
CA ASN A 83 19.98 12.15 1.49
C ASN A 83 20.33 13.53 2.02
N PRO A 84 19.84 14.59 1.37
CA PRO A 84 20.19 15.95 1.74
C PRO A 84 19.52 16.43 3.05
N ASP A 85 18.52 15.71 3.56
CA ASP A 85 17.78 16.10 4.76
C ASP A 85 18.20 15.32 5.99
N ALA A 86 18.36 16.05 7.10
CA ALA A 86 18.59 15.44 8.41
C ALA A 86 17.42 14.57 8.87
N GLU A 87 16.20 14.84 8.41
CA GLU A 87 14.97 14.12 8.75
C GLU A 87 14.80 12.81 7.98
N GLU A 88 15.70 12.49 7.04
CA GLU A 88 15.67 11.28 6.23
C GLU A 88 14.37 11.12 5.40
N SER A 89 13.67 12.23 5.13
CA SER A 89 12.38 12.27 4.45
C SER A 89 12.48 12.17 2.93
N LYS A 90 13.69 12.34 2.36
CA LYS A 90 13.90 12.27 0.91
C LYS A 90 15.20 11.57 0.54
N ILE A 91 15.23 11.03 -0.66
CA ILE A 91 16.39 10.41 -1.28
C ILE A 91 16.50 10.87 -2.73
N ILE A 92 17.69 11.29 -3.11
CA ILE A 92 18.02 11.70 -4.49
C ILE A 92 19.04 10.72 -5.07
N PHE A 93 18.91 10.41 -6.35
CA PHE A 93 19.82 9.54 -7.08
C PHE A 93 19.76 9.80 -8.58
N LEU A 94 20.79 9.33 -9.30
CA LEU A 94 20.84 9.32 -10.74
C LEU A 94 20.31 8.00 -11.27
N ASP A 95 19.28 8.02 -12.13
CA ASP A 95 18.71 6.80 -12.72
C ASP A 95 19.59 6.25 -13.87
N TYR A 96 19.21 5.11 -14.41
CA TYR A 96 19.95 4.50 -15.53
C TYR A 96 19.79 5.25 -16.85
N HIS A 97 18.79 6.12 -16.99
CA HIS A 97 18.62 7.06 -18.10
C HIS A 97 19.39 8.37 -17.93
N GLU A 98 20.18 8.48 -16.86
CA GLU A 98 20.94 9.67 -16.52
C GLU A 98 20.06 10.88 -16.19
N LYS A 99 18.91 10.65 -15.55
CA LYS A 99 18.02 11.66 -15.01
C LYS A 99 18.07 11.66 -13.50
N CYS A 100 17.98 12.85 -12.90
CA CYS A 100 17.82 12.94 -11.44
C CYS A 100 16.43 12.49 -11.02
N HIS A 101 16.40 11.60 -10.06
CA HIS A 101 15.21 11.11 -9.39
C HIS A 101 15.24 11.48 -7.92
N GLU A 102 14.09 11.86 -7.40
CA GLU A 102 13.87 12.10 -5.98
C GLU A 102 12.63 11.34 -5.51
N PHE A 103 12.78 10.58 -4.44
CA PHE A 103 11.65 10.13 -3.64
C PHE A 103 11.56 10.98 -2.39
N ILE A 104 10.39 11.50 -2.10
CA ILE A 104 10.14 12.36 -0.95
C ILE A 104 8.92 11.85 -0.19
N TRP A 105 9.03 11.81 1.13
CA TRP A 105 7.90 11.64 2.03
C TRP A 105 7.43 13.01 2.50
N ASP A 106 6.25 13.38 2.02
CA ASP A 106 5.63 14.68 2.29
C ASP A 106 4.13 14.51 2.48
N ASN A 107 3.56 15.17 3.49
CA ASN A 107 2.15 15.10 3.85
C ASN A 107 1.62 13.65 3.97
N ASN A 108 2.36 12.78 4.68
CA ASN A 108 2.03 11.38 4.89
C ASN A 108 1.92 10.53 3.59
N GLN A 109 2.46 11.02 2.48
CA GLN A 109 2.50 10.33 1.20
C GLN A 109 3.92 10.21 0.68
N ILE A 110 4.18 9.14 -0.07
CA ILE A 110 5.40 9.00 -0.85
C ILE A 110 5.14 9.60 -2.23
N LYS A 111 5.98 10.54 -2.62
CA LYS A 111 5.93 11.21 -3.92
C LYS A 111 7.23 10.97 -4.68
N GLU A 112 7.16 10.98 -5.99
CA GLU A 112 8.28 10.89 -6.90
C GLU A 112 8.42 12.19 -7.69
N ARG A 113 9.67 12.66 -7.86
CA ARG A 113 10.02 13.74 -8.79
C ARG A 113 11.11 13.26 -9.72
N LYS A 114 10.99 13.63 -10.98
CA LYS A 114 11.98 13.30 -12.03
C LYS A 114 12.42 14.57 -12.71
N SER A 115 13.73 14.68 -12.96
CA SER A 115 14.23 15.78 -13.77
C SER A 115 14.06 15.50 -15.26
N PHE A 116 14.04 16.55 -16.04
CA PHE A 116 14.09 16.45 -17.50
C PHE A 116 15.52 16.20 -17.99
N ASP A 117 16.52 16.59 -17.19
CA ASP A 117 17.94 16.50 -17.47
C ASP A 117 18.72 15.87 -16.29
N LYS A 118 20.07 15.92 -16.33
CA LYS A 118 20.95 15.36 -15.30
C LYS A 118 21.06 16.21 -14.03
N THR A 119 20.45 17.39 -14.00
CA THR A 119 20.64 18.36 -12.91
C THR A 119 19.55 18.26 -11.84
N ALA A 120 19.95 18.23 -10.57
CA ALA A 120 19.02 18.23 -9.42
C ALA A 120 18.18 19.52 -9.33
N GLY A 121 18.63 20.62 -9.93
CA GLY A 121 17.91 21.88 -9.93
C GLY A 121 16.64 21.91 -10.81
N ASN A 122 16.46 20.93 -11.68
CA ASN A 122 15.37 20.90 -12.67
C ASN A 122 14.38 19.74 -12.44
N LEU A 123 14.13 19.42 -11.17
CA LEU A 123 13.14 18.41 -10.77
C LEU A 123 11.72 18.88 -11.11
N GLY A 124 10.98 18.04 -11.82
CA GLY A 124 9.59 18.28 -12.18
C GLY A 124 8.63 18.27 -10.98
N GLU A 125 7.34 18.28 -11.28
CA GLU A 125 6.29 18.23 -10.27
C GLU A 125 6.31 16.90 -9.50
N ALA A 126 5.95 16.96 -8.22
CA ALA A 126 5.89 15.79 -7.35
C ALA A 126 4.63 14.98 -7.66
N VAL A 127 4.81 13.73 -8.12
CA VAL A 127 3.71 12.80 -8.42
C VAL A 127 3.55 11.83 -7.25
N PRO A 128 2.35 11.72 -6.65
CA PRO A 128 2.12 10.78 -5.56
C PRO A 128 2.22 9.33 -6.06
N LEU A 129 2.98 8.50 -5.33
CA LEU A 129 3.07 7.05 -5.54
C LEU A 129 2.07 6.28 -4.69
N THR A 130 1.61 6.90 -3.61
CA THR A 130 0.60 6.33 -2.73
C THR A 130 -0.72 7.05 -2.93
N PRO A 131 -1.86 6.33 -2.92
CA PRO A 131 -3.18 6.94 -3.07
C PRO A 131 -3.54 7.81 -1.85
N ASP A 132 -4.42 8.79 -2.05
CA ASP A 132 -4.81 9.77 -1.03
C ASP A 132 -5.45 9.16 0.23
N ASN A 133 -6.00 7.96 0.11
CA ASN A 133 -6.62 7.24 1.23
C ASN A 133 -5.64 6.41 2.04
N LEU A 134 -4.34 6.45 1.73
CA LEU A 134 -3.27 5.74 2.43
C LEU A 134 -2.33 6.75 3.10
N GLU A 135 -2.42 6.86 4.42
CA GLU A 135 -1.53 7.69 5.23
C GLU A 135 -0.35 6.87 5.75
N ILE A 136 0.86 7.35 5.51
CA ILE A 136 2.09 6.76 6.02
C ILE A 136 2.57 7.61 7.21
N SER A 137 2.37 7.09 8.41
CA SER A 137 2.67 7.82 9.65
C SER A 137 4.15 7.89 10.00
N ASN A 138 4.97 6.94 9.51
CA ASN A 138 6.41 6.90 9.77
C ASN A 138 7.13 6.16 8.64
N LEU A 139 8.04 6.84 7.96
CA LEU A 139 8.88 6.27 6.92
C LEU A 139 10.34 6.66 7.13
N LYS A 140 11.22 5.69 7.34
CA LYS A 140 12.67 5.87 7.40
C LYS A 140 13.31 5.31 6.14
N LEU A 141 13.47 6.14 5.13
CA LEU A 141 14.06 5.74 3.83
C LEU A 141 15.52 5.27 3.97
N ARG A 142 16.28 5.81 4.92
CA ARG A 142 17.69 5.48 5.14
C ARG A 142 17.96 4.06 5.59
N GLU A 143 17.10 3.48 6.43
CA GLU A 143 17.30 2.10 6.91
C GLU A 143 17.11 1.09 5.77
N GLN A 144 16.17 1.36 4.88
CA GLN A 144 15.96 0.55 3.67
C GLN A 144 17.19 0.57 2.75
N ILE A 145 17.85 1.72 2.64
CA ILE A 145 19.06 1.88 1.82
C ILE A 145 20.27 1.18 2.43
N LYS A 146 20.44 1.25 3.75
CA LYS A 146 21.50 0.50 4.44
C LYS A 146 21.38 -0.99 4.20
N MET A 147 20.17 -1.54 4.26
CA MET A 147 19.92 -2.97 3.98
C MET A 147 20.21 -3.32 2.52
N MET A 148 19.85 -2.44 1.56
CA MET A 148 20.17 -2.65 0.15
C MET A 148 21.68 -2.58 -0.13
N LYS A 149 22.42 -1.63 0.48
CA LYS A 149 23.89 -1.56 0.36
C LYS A 149 24.56 -2.82 0.89
N PHE A 150 24.14 -3.30 2.05
CA PHE A 150 24.69 -4.52 2.65
C PHE A 150 24.44 -5.75 1.78
N SER A 151 23.28 -5.85 1.14
CA SER A 151 22.95 -6.91 0.18
C SER A 151 23.82 -6.85 -1.10
N GLN A 152 24.18 -5.68 -1.58
CA GLN A 152 25.06 -5.53 -2.74
C GLN A 152 26.52 -5.86 -2.42
N GLU A 153 27.04 -5.43 -1.28
CA GLU A 153 28.42 -5.76 -0.85
C GLU A 153 28.61 -7.24 -0.58
N SER A 154 27.61 -7.92 -0.06
CA SER A 154 27.68 -9.38 0.18
C SER A 154 27.67 -10.23 -1.11
N GLN A 155 27.15 -9.73 -2.22
CA GLN A 155 27.18 -10.43 -3.51
C GLN A 155 28.56 -10.45 -4.19
N TRP A 156 29.46 -9.53 -3.85
CA TRP A 156 30.83 -9.48 -4.39
C TRP A 156 31.84 -10.26 -3.59
N LEU A 157 31.44 -10.79 -2.42
CA LEU A 157 32.30 -11.56 -1.51
C LEU A 157 32.15 -13.08 -1.63
N LEU A 158 31.37 -13.58 -2.58
CA LEU A 158 31.31 -15.01 -2.90
C LEU A 158 32.30 -15.32 -4.02
N PRO A 159 33.23 -16.26 -3.78
CA PRO A 159 34.28 -16.63 -4.73
C PRO A 159 33.74 -17.31 -5.97
#